data_82988324f4ad4bab19c3916d968fa995
#
_entry.id   82988324f4ad4bab19c3916d968fa995
#
_cell.length_a   1.000
_cell.length_b   1.000
_cell.length_c   1.000
_cell.angle_alpha   90.00
_cell.angle_beta   90.00
_cell.angle_gamma   90.00
#
_symmetry.space_group_name_H-M   'P 1'
#
loop_
_entity.id
_entity.type
_entity.pdbx_description
1 polymer ?
#
loop_
_entity_poly.entity_id
_entity_poly.type
_entity_poly.pdbx_seq_one_letter_code
_entity_poly.pdbx_strand_id
1 'polypeptide(L)'
;MRQTTVRLALVAAAGLLVASCQSSPKSAPVPSGKSAALLSMEQVAIAAHKCWIASKDPAFKSYQMANELNSFSGTPRFLLVPSNHYGGKPLLVVQAKGNSSRVEVFGPLMDQPLGARIGSDVARWQTGNPSCSAAA
;
A
#
# COMPACT_ATOMS: atom_id res chain seq x y z
N MET A 1 -81.52 4.62 46.00
CA MET A 1 -81.62 5.59 44.88
C MET A 1 -80.25 6.07 44.54
N ARG A 2 -79.99 6.12 43.27
CA ARG A 2 -78.84 6.69 42.54
C ARG A 2 -77.53 5.96 42.59
N GLN A 3 -77.34 5.28 41.46
CA GLN A 3 -76.12 4.74 40.96
C GLN A 3 -75.12 5.82 40.66
N THR A 4 -73.91 5.65 41.06
CA THR A 4 -72.77 6.43 40.59
C THR A 4 -71.84 5.48 39.86
N THR A 5 -71.93 5.51 38.58
CA THR A 5 -71.09 4.75 37.68
C THR A 5 -69.66 5.33 37.70
N VAL A 6 -68.73 4.61 38.24
CA VAL A 6 -67.28 4.91 38.12
C VAL A 6 -66.82 4.42 36.79
N ARG A 7 -66.51 5.34 35.90
CA ARG A 7 -65.86 5.04 34.62
C ARG A 7 -64.40 4.80 34.88
N LEU A 8 -63.97 3.55 34.72
CA LEU A 8 -62.55 3.21 34.62
C LEU A 8 -62.06 3.71 33.26
N ALA A 9 -61.16 4.68 33.27
CA ALA A 9 -60.41 5.10 32.09
C ALA A 9 -59.21 4.16 31.94
N LEU A 10 -59.23 3.28 30.95
CA LEU A 10 -58.10 2.51 30.50
C LEU A 10 -57.14 3.43 29.74
N VAL A 11 -56.03 3.76 30.35
CA VAL A 11 -54.90 4.40 29.66
C VAL A 11 -54.10 3.31 28.98
N ALA A 12 -54.26 3.20 27.68
CA ALA A 12 -53.40 2.34 26.88
C ALA A 12 -52.05 3.05 26.66
N ALA A 13 -51.04 2.61 27.40
CA ALA A 13 -49.65 3.02 27.14
C ALA A 13 -49.16 2.32 25.89
N ALA A 14 -49.16 3.02 24.76
CA ALA A 14 -48.49 2.59 23.55
C ALA A 14 -46.98 2.73 23.73
N GLY A 15 -46.31 1.62 24.06
CA GLY A 15 -44.86 1.54 24.06
C GLY A 15 -44.33 1.62 22.64
N LEU A 16 -43.75 2.73 22.28
CA LEU A 16 -42.95 2.85 21.06
C LEU A 16 -41.63 2.08 21.27
N LEU A 17 -41.58 0.89 20.69
CA LEU A 17 -40.33 0.19 20.50
C LEU A 17 -39.54 0.90 19.41
N VAL A 18 -38.70 1.84 19.80
CA VAL A 18 -37.63 2.35 18.93
C VAL A 18 -36.60 1.23 18.77
N ALA A 19 -36.74 0.46 17.70
CA ALA A 19 -35.68 -0.40 17.23
C ALA A 19 -34.54 0.49 16.76
N SER A 20 -33.62 0.81 17.66
CA SER A 20 -32.35 1.42 17.27
C SER A 20 -31.56 0.38 16.50
N CYS A 21 -31.56 0.51 15.17
CA CYS A 21 -30.57 -0.12 14.32
C CYS A 21 -29.22 0.47 14.71
N GLN A 22 -28.57 -0.15 15.67
CA GLN A 22 -27.15 0.05 15.89
C GLN A 22 -26.42 -0.64 14.74
N SER A 23 -26.29 0.09 13.63
CA SER A 23 -25.21 -0.21 12.70
C SER A 23 -23.93 -0.03 13.47
N SER A 24 -23.30 -1.14 13.88
CA SER A 24 -21.95 -1.10 14.39
C SER A 24 -21.12 -0.36 13.37
N PRO A 25 -20.45 0.75 13.72
CA PRO A 25 -19.55 1.37 12.76
C PRO A 25 -18.53 0.31 12.41
N LYS A 26 -18.55 -0.13 11.15
CA LYS A 26 -17.49 -0.94 10.60
C LYS A 26 -16.23 -0.16 10.90
N SER A 27 -15.41 -0.67 11.82
CA SER A 27 -14.20 0.01 12.26
C SER A 27 -13.45 0.38 11.00
N ALA A 28 -13.36 1.68 10.71
CA ALA A 28 -12.51 2.14 9.64
C ALA A 28 -11.11 1.59 9.95
N PRO A 29 -10.39 1.02 8.97
CA PRO A 29 -9.04 0.54 9.20
C PRO A 29 -8.27 1.65 9.88
N VAL A 30 -7.73 1.39 11.07
CA VAL A 30 -6.88 2.36 11.76
C VAL A 30 -5.77 2.71 10.77
N PRO A 31 -5.61 3.97 10.37
CA PRO A 31 -4.54 4.34 9.47
C PRO A 31 -3.24 3.86 10.10
N SER A 32 -2.49 3.03 9.41
CA SER A 32 -1.24 2.45 9.93
C SER A 32 -0.14 3.50 10.17
N GLY A 33 -0.45 4.79 10.11
CA GLY A 33 0.51 5.89 10.17
C GLY A 33 1.43 5.96 8.95
N LYS A 34 1.36 4.99 8.03
CA LYS A 34 2.16 4.96 6.82
C LYS A 34 1.44 5.69 5.69
N SER A 35 2.19 6.50 4.93
CA SER A 35 1.67 7.13 3.72
C SER A 35 1.36 6.11 2.63
N ALA A 36 0.50 6.46 1.68
CA ALA A 36 0.23 5.61 0.52
C ALA A 36 1.52 5.33 -0.28
N ALA A 37 2.41 6.31 -0.39
CA ALA A 37 3.72 6.14 -1.01
C ALA A 37 4.56 5.08 -0.31
N LEU A 38 4.63 5.11 1.03
CA LEU A 38 5.42 4.13 1.79
C LEU A 38 4.85 2.72 1.63
N LEU A 39 3.54 2.54 1.73
CA LEU A 39 2.90 1.23 1.54
C LEU A 39 3.18 0.65 0.15
N SER A 40 3.04 1.47 -0.89
CA SER A 40 3.33 1.06 -2.26
C SER A 40 4.81 0.70 -2.44
N MET A 41 5.71 1.53 -1.90
CA MET A 41 7.15 1.30 -2.02
C MET A 41 7.64 0.10 -1.21
N GLU A 42 7.09 -0.19 -0.04
CA GLU A 42 7.39 -1.42 0.70
C GLU A 42 7.06 -2.66 -0.14
N GLN A 43 5.88 -2.69 -0.76
CA GLN A 43 5.45 -3.78 -1.62
C GLN A 43 6.38 -3.97 -2.82
N VAL A 44 6.70 -2.90 -3.53
CA VAL A 44 7.59 -2.94 -4.70
C VAL A 44 9.02 -3.29 -4.31
N ALA A 45 9.54 -2.73 -3.22
CA ALA A 45 10.90 -2.99 -2.75
C ALA A 45 11.10 -4.45 -2.32
N ILE A 46 10.12 -5.05 -1.63
CA ILE A 46 10.15 -6.47 -1.24
C ILE A 46 10.20 -7.36 -2.49
N ALA A 47 9.37 -7.08 -3.49
CA ALA A 47 9.35 -7.85 -4.72
C ALA A 47 10.64 -7.66 -5.52
N ALA A 48 11.15 -6.44 -5.63
CA ALA A 48 12.42 -6.15 -6.31
C ALA A 48 13.59 -6.88 -5.64
N HIS A 49 13.70 -6.82 -4.34
CA HIS A 49 14.74 -7.53 -3.61
C HIS A 49 14.66 -9.04 -3.85
N LYS A 50 13.46 -9.63 -3.73
CA LYS A 50 13.24 -11.05 -3.97
C LYS A 50 13.61 -11.46 -5.39
N CYS A 51 13.13 -10.71 -6.40
CA CYS A 51 13.18 -11.13 -7.78
C CYS A 51 14.49 -10.76 -8.49
N TRP A 52 15.13 -9.66 -8.11
CA TRP A 52 16.35 -9.18 -8.77
C TRP A 52 17.62 -9.53 -7.99
N ILE A 53 17.58 -9.50 -6.66
CA ILE A 53 18.76 -9.60 -5.82
C ILE A 53 18.87 -10.98 -5.15
N ALA A 54 17.90 -11.35 -4.32
CA ALA A 54 17.92 -12.59 -3.56
C ALA A 54 17.85 -13.83 -4.45
N SER A 55 17.20 -13.75 -5.60
CA SER A 55 17.14 -14.80 -6.61
C SER A 55 18.47 -15.02 -7.34
N LYS A 56 19.43 -14.10 -7.16
CA LYS A 56 20.70 -14.06 -7.90
C LYS A 56 20.52 -14.02 -9.42
N ASP A 57 19.51 -13.24 -9.86
CA ASP A 57 19.24 -13.04 -11.27
C ASP A 57 20.48 -12.51 -12.00
N PRO A 58 20.98 -13.21 -13.04
CA PRO A 58 22.19 -12.80 -13.76
C PRO A 58 22.11 -11.38 -14.34
N ALA A 59 20.93 -10.93 -14.71
CA ALA A 59 20.74 -9.58 -15.26
C ALA A 59 21.02 -8.47 -14.23
N PHE A 60 20.93 -8.78 -12.94
CA PHE A 60 21.11 -7.82 -11.85
C PHE A 60 22.39 -8.05 -11.03
N LYS A 61 23.23 -9.04 -11.38
CA LYS A 61 24.42 -9.37 -10.59
C LYS A 61 25.43 -8.24 -10.42
N SER A 62 25.42 -7.26 -11.35
CA SER A 62 26.32 -6.11 -11.31
C SER A 62 25.81 -4.99 -10.41
N TYR A 63 24.64 -5.15 -9.81
CA TYR A 63 23.97 -4.15 -9.00
C TYR A 63 23.70 -4.69 -7.59
N GLN A 64 23.53 -3.76 -6.68
CA GLN A 64 23.00 -4.01 -5.35
C GLN A 64 21.93 -2.96 -5.02
N MET A 65 21.06 -3.32 -4.10
CA MET A 65 19.93 -2.49 -3.72
C MET A 65 20.26 -1.69 -2.47
N ALA A 66 20.14 -0.38 -2.56
CA ALA A 66 20.21 0.54 -1.43
C ALA A 66 18.78 0.97 -1.07
N ASN A 67 18.35 0.63 0.13
CA ASN A 67 16.99 0.88 0.59
C ASN A 67 16.93 2.18 1.40
N GLU A 68 16.08 3.12 0.96
CA GLU A 68 15.85 4.42 1.60
C GLU A 68 14.34 4.65 1.84
N LEU A 69 13.61 3.61 2.27
CA LEU A 69 12.16 3.72 2.50
C LEU A 69 11.81 4.66 3.66
N ASN A 70 12.69 4.81 4.64
CA ASN A 70 12.52 5.69 5.79
C ASN A 70 13.25 7.02 5.63
N SER A 71 13.33 7.56 4.43
CA SER A 71 14.01 8.81 4.18
C SER A 71 13.28 9.98 4.84
N PHE A 72 14.07 10.92 5.43
CA PHE A 72 13.53 12.16 6.03
C PHE A 72 12.82 13.07 5.02
N SER A 73 13.04 12.88 3.74
CA SER A 73 12.41 13.67 2.67
C SER A 73 10.93 13.35 2.44
N GLY A 74 10.38 12.32 3.11
CA GLY A 74 9.02 11.85 2.86
C GLY A 74 8.84 11.20 1.49
N THR A 75 9.94 10.86 0.82
CA THR A 75 9.95 10.19 -0.48
C THR A 75 10.58 8.81 -0.31
N PRO A 76 9.79 7.79 0.07
CA PRO A 76 10.29 6.44 0.18
C PRO A 76 10.78 5.95 -1.18
N ARG A 77 11.98 5.37 -1.20
CA ARG A 77 12.64 4.91 -2.42
C ARG A 77 13.61 3.78 -2.17
N PHE A 78 13.98 3.08 -3.21
CA PHE A 78 15.19 2.30 -3.26
C PHE A 78 15.98 2.61 -4.53
N LEU A 79 17.26 2.31 -4.48
CA LEU A 79 18.22 2.58 -5.53
C LEU A 79 18.87 1.27 -5.98
N LEU A 80 19.22 1.15 -7.24
CA LEU A 80 20.25 0.21 -7.67
C LEU A 80 21.53 0.98 -7.90
N VAL A 81 22.59 0.52 -7.25
CA VAL A 81 23.94 1.04 -7.37
C VAL A 81 24.88 -0.06 -7.83
N PRO A 82 26.08 0.24 -8.35
CA PRO A 82 27.07 -0.80 -8.70
C PRO A 82 27.36 -1.71 -7.51
N SER A 83 27.42 -3.02 -7.73
CA SER A 83 27.64 -4.02 -6.68
C SER A 83 29.02 -3.89 -5.98
N ASN A 84 29.96 -3.29 -6.66
CA ASN A 84 31.33 -3.05 -6.14
C ASN A 84 31.52 -1.64 -5.53
N HIS A 85 30.49 -0.79 -5.54
CA HIS A 85 30.57 0.57 -5.05
C HIS A 85 29.20 1.03 -4.48
N TYR A 86 28.93 0.66 -3.25
CA TYR A 86 27.64 0.97 -2.59
C TYR A 86 27.34 2.47 -2.53
N GLY A 87 28.36 3.32 -2.33
CA GLY A 87 28.21 4.78 -2.34
C GLY A 87 28.25 5.41 -3.74
N GLY A 88 28.23 4.61 -4.80
CA GLY A 88 28.23 5.09 -6.19
C GLY A 88 26.95 5.82 -6.57
N LYS A 89 27.00 6.49 -7.72
CA LYS A 89 25.81 7.14 -8.27
C LYS A 89 24.73 6.11 -8.54
N PRO A 90 23.46 6.40 -8.16
CA PRO A 90 22.35 5.53 -8.50
C PRO A 90 22.22 5.35 -10.01
N LEU A 91 22.09 4.10 -10.44
CA LEU A 91 21.82 3.74 -11.82
C LEU A 91 20.33 3.55 -12.08
N LEU A 92 19.57 3.31 -11.01
CA LEU A 92 18.12 3.27 -11.00
C LEU A 92 17.60 3.87 -9.70
N VAL A 93 16.52 4.62 -9.80
CA VAL A 93 15.74 5.12 -8.68
C VAL A 93 14.29 4.66 -8.86
N VAL A 94 13.75 4.03 -7.84
CA VAL A 94 12.33 3.65 -7.76
C VAL A 94 11.77 4.33 -6.52
N GLN A 95 10.75 5.18 -6.70
CA GLN A 95 10.21 6.00 -5.62
C GLN A 95 8.71 6.25 -5.73
N ALA A 96 8.10 6.67 -4.63
CA ALA A 96 6.76 7.25 -4.61
C ALA A 96 6.75 8.46 -3.68
N LYS A 97 5.77 9.37 -3.85
CA LYS A 97 5.75 10.64 -3.12
C LYS A 97 4.43 10.86 -2.38
N GLY A 98 4.54 11.32 -1.15
CA GLY A 98 3.41 11.82 -0.36
C GLY A 98 2.31 10.77 -0.17
N ASN A 99 1.08 11.16 -0.48
CA ASN A 99 -0.10 10.29 -0.38
C ASN A 99 -0.44 9.59 -1.71
N SER A 100 0.48 9.59 -2.67
CA SER A 100 0.34 8.89 -3.94
C SER A 100 0.90 7.48 -3.85
N SER A 101 0.12 6.51 -4.31
CA SER A 101 0.60 5.12 -4.48
C SER A 101 1.33 4.92 -5.82
N ARG A 102 1.43 5.96 -6.64
CA ARG A 102 2.09 5.89 -7.94
C ARG A 102 3.60 5.79 -7.76
N VAL A 103 4.17 4.77 -8.37
CA VAL A 103 5.62 4.53 -8.37
C VAL A 103 6.24 5.13 -9.61
N GLU A 104 7.30 5.89 -9.42
CA GLU A 104 8.13 6.47 -10.46
C GLU A 104 9.43 5.67 -10.58
N VAL A 105 9.87 5.45 -11.80
CA VAL A 105 11.11 4.72 -12.11
C VAL A 105 11.94 5.54 -13.08
N PHE A 106 13.18 5.82 -12.73
CA PHE A 106 14.09 6.58 -13.58
C PHE A 106 15.56 6.28 -13.28
N GLY A 107 16.43 6.68 -14.16
CA GLY A 107 17.87 6.53 -14.09
C GLY A 107 18.47 5.91 -15.33
N PRO A 108 19.81 5.88 -15.46
CA PRO A 108 20.50 5.41 -16.67
C PRO A 108 20.12 3.97 -17.10
N LEU A 109 19.73 3.11 -16.16
CA LEU A 109 19.30 1.74 -16.50
C LEU A 109 18.02 1.69 -17.33
N MET A 110 17.18 2.74 -17.27
CA MET A 110 15.95 2.77 -18.03
C MET A 110 16.20 2.97 -19.54
N ASP A 111 17.36 3.54 -19.91
CA ASP A 111 17.77 3.75 -21.30
C ASP A 111 18.53 2.53 -21.87
N GLN A 112 18.70 1.48 -21.07
CA GLN A 112 19.37 0.24 -21.46
C GLN A 112 18.36 -0.88 -21.74
N PRO A 113 18.75 -1.99 -22.37
CA PRO A 113 17.85 -3.12 -22.65
C PRO A 113 17.13 -3.66 -21.41
N LEU A 114 17.75 -3.57 -20.22
CA LEU A 114 17.16 -3.98 -18.94
C LEU A 114 15.99 -3.07 -18.52
N GLY A 115 15.93 -1.84 -19.02
CA GLY A 115 14.91 -0.87 -18.66
C GLY A 115 13.47 -1.33 -18.94
N ALA A 116 13.24 -1.99 -20.06
CA ALA A 116 11.92 -2.52 -20.40
C ALA A 116 11.44 -3.57 -19.39
N ARG A 117 12.33 -4.45 -18.96
CA ARG A 117 12.05 -5.45 -17.93
C ARG A 117 11.79 -4.79 -16.59
N ILE A 118 12.63 -3.85 -16.18
CA ILE A 118 12.46 -3.10 -14.94
C ILE A 118 11.07 -2.43 -14.89
N GLY A 119 10.69 -1.74 -15.96
CA GLY A 119 9.40 -1.09 -16.06
C GLY A 119 8.23 -2.05 -15.95
N SER A 120 8.29 -3.19 -16.63
CA SER A 120 7.26 -4.25 -16.55
C SER A 120 7.15 -4.84 -15.15
N ASP A 121 8.27 -5.13 -14.51
CA ASP A 121 8.32 -5.71 -13.18
C ASP A 121 7.71 -4.75 -12.15
N VAL A 122 8.14 -3.50 -12.15
CA VAL A 122 7.61 -2.48 -11.22
C VAL A 122 6.12 -2.22 -11.45
N ALA A 123 5.67 -2.14 -12.70
CA ALA A 123 4.26 -1.98 -13.03
C ALA A 123 3.41 -3.14 -12.47
N ARG A 124 3.88 -4.37 -12.61
CA ARG A 124 3.21 -5.55 -12.07
C ARG A 124 3.17 -5.53 -10.54
N TRP A 125 4.28 -5.23 -9.87
CA TRP A 125 4.35 -5.21 -8.41
C TRP A 125 3.53 -4.08 -7.78
N GLN A 126 3.47 -2.94 -8.45
CA GLN A 126 2.65 -1.80 -8.03
C GLN A 126 1.16 -2.14 -7.97
N THR A 127 0.69 -3.09 -8.79
CA THR A 127 -0.71 -3.54 -8.76
C THR A 127 -1.01 -4.59 -7.68
N GLY A 128 -0.02 -5.00 -6.91
CA GLY A 128 -0.15 -6.00 -5.86
C GLY A 128 0.21 -7.43 -6.29
N ASN A 129 0.68 -7.64 -7.51
CA ASN A 129 1.14 -8.94 -7.99
C ASN A 129 2.67 -9.07 -7.74
N PRO A 130 3.11 -9.86 -6.73
CA PRO A 130 4.52 -9.95 -6.34
C PRO A 130 5.32 -10.98 -7.17
N SER A 131 4.78 -11.51 -8.25
CA SER A 131 5.46 -12.53 -9.05
C SER A 131 6.70 -11.95 -9.75
N CYS A 132 7.73 -12.79 -9.89
CA CYS A 132 8.98 -12.39 -10.53
C CYS A 132 8.91 -12.37 -12.06
N SER A 133 7.90 -12.97 -12.65
CA SER A 133 7.64 -12.95 -14.08
C SER A 133 6.18 -12.62 -14.36
N ALA A 134 5.92 -12.01 -15.50
CA ALA A 134 4.55 -11.91 -16.00
C ALA A 134 3.97 -13.33 -16.11
N ALA A 135 2.71 -13.50 -15.69
CA ALA A 135 2.00 -14.75 -15.94
C ALA A 135 1.98 -15.00 -17.46
N ALA A 136 2.37 -16.21 -17.83
CA ALA A 136 2.27 -16.66 -19.21
C ALA A 136 0.79 -16.74 -19.63
#